data_6440fd4a126607641467a6b4d1f4249e
#
_entry.id   6440fd4a126607641467a6b4d1f4249e
#
_cell.length_a   1.000
_cell.length_b   1.000
_cell.length_c   1.000
_cell.angle_alpha   90.00
_cell.angle_beta   90.00
_cell.angle_gamma   90.00
#
_symmetry.space_group_name_H-M   'P 1'
#
loop_
_entity.id
_entity.type
_entity.pdbx_description
1 polymer ?
#
loop_
_entity_poly.entity_id
_entity_poly.type
_entity_poly.pdbx_seq_one_letter_code
_entity_poly.pdbx_strand_id
1 'polypeptide(L)'
;MANKIANKLVVNATTEEDIEKFLSAIIGIENGEFLHIDFERIFPTPKCLPDTLCDSEHEIALYYYLMTTGNEDMLDKLFTFPQLFSMDIYKDKTEKELSDYKVLGEKIFNIALQCGSIDWRDWRINNWGTKWNAYETDIDCFDGSVVLSFYTANHGAIPVIKKLVEMFPNLEFFYKYADEVIACNCGEAYGVDGNASFNFTEDDSDEAMALYIECWREEWDKFTKTENGWDWVD
;
A
#
# COMPACT_ATOMS: atom_id res chain seq x y z
N MET A 1 -3.29 2.52 16.18
CA MET A 1 -2.32 1.51 15.70
C MET A 1 -2.77 1.14 14.30
N ALA A 2 -1.88 0.74 13.39
CA ALA A 2 -2.31 0.27 12.07
C ALA A 2 -2.79 -1.17 12.21
N ASN A 3 -3.87 -1.56 11.54
CA ASN A 3 -4.29 -2.94 11.48
C ASN A 3 -3.22 -3.78 10.76
N LYS A 4 -3.06 -5.00 11.23
CA LYS A 4 -2.17 -5.99 10.62
C LYS A 4 -2.95 -6.74 9.54
N ILE A 5 -2.43 -6.76 8.33
CA ILE A 5 -3.01 -7.50 7.21
C ILE A 5 -2.12 -8.70 6.91
N ALA A 6 -2.68 -9.91 7.00
CA ALA A 6 -2.02 -11.12 6.57
C ALA A 6 -2.10 -11.25 5.04
N ASN A 7 -0.96 -11.49 4.40
CA ASN A 7 -0.84 -11.64 2.95
C ASN A 7 -0.25 -13.01 2.63
N LYS A 8 -0.78 -13.68 1.62
CA LYS A 8 -0.27 -14.93 1.06
C LYS A 8 -0.14 -14.80 -0.43
N LEU A 9 1.05 -14.95 -0.95
CA LEU A 9 1.36 -14.91 -2.38
C LEU A 9 1.95 -16.25 -2.80
N VAL A 10 1.26 -16.96 -3.68
CA VAL A 10 1.75 -18.18 -4.34
C VAL A 10 2.19 -17.80 -5.74
N VAL A 11 3.41 -18.19 -6.12
CA VAL A 11 3.97 -17.93 -7.44
C VAL A 11 4.39 -19.26 -8.05
N ASN A 12 3.84 -19.58 -9.21
CA ASN A 12 4.18 -20.77 -9.98
C ASN A 12 5.05 -20.39 -11.19
N ALA A 13 6.03 -21.22 -11.48
CA ALA A 13 6.92 -21.08 -12.63
C ALA A 13 7.08 -22.40 -13.36
N THR A 14 7.49 -22.33 -14.62
CA THR A 14 7.81 -23.52 -15.41
C THR A 14 9.19 -24.06 -15.07
N THR A 15 10.09 -23.21 -14.55
CA THR A 15 11.48 -23.57 -14.20
C THR A 15 11.87 -23.05 -12.83
N GLU A 16 12.76 -23.76 -12.13
CA GLU A 16 13.35 -23.28 -10.87
C GLU A 16 14.14 -21.98 -11.06
N GLU A 17 14.81 -21.80 -12.20
CA GLU A 17 15.56 -20.58 -12.54
C GLU A 17 14.66 -19.34 -12.54
N ASP A 18 13.41 -19.46 -12.96
CA ASP A 18 12.45 -18.35 -12.95
C ASP A 18 12.03 -18.00 -11.51
N ILE A 19 11.87 -18.98 -10.61
CA ILE A 19 11.65 -18.75 -9.18
C ILE A 19 12.86 -18.06 -8.54
N GLU A 20 14.08 -18.51 -8.84
CA GLU A 20 15.30 -17.88 -8.32
C GLU A 20 15.44 -16.42 -8.77
N LYS A 21 15.16 -16.12 -10.05
CA LYS A 21 15.14 -14.75 -10.59
C LYS A 21 14.09 -13.90 -9.90
N PHE A 22 12.89 -14.43 -9.71
CA PHE A 22 11.81 -13.75 -9.01
C PHE A 22 12.23 -13.41 -7.59
N LEU A 23 12.65 -14.38 -6.79
CA LEU A 23 13.08 -14.16 -5.40
C LEU A 23 14.26 -13.17 -5.30
N SER A 24 15.26 -13.31 -6.18
CA SER A 24 16.43 -12.41 -6.18
C SER A 24 16.06 -10.95 -6.50
N ALA A 25 14.99 -10.72 -7.25
CA ALA A 25 14.52 -9.39 -7.59
C ALA A 25 13.74 -8.71 -6.45
N ILE A 26 13.03 -9.49 -5.62
CA ILE A 26 12.07 -8.94 -4.65
C ILE A 26 12.55 -9.00 -3.20
N ILE A 27 13.49 -9.89 -2.86
CA ILE A 27 13.93 -10.06 -1.48
C ILE A 27 15.02 -9.06 -1.12
N GLY A 28 14.82 -8.31 -0.05
CA GLY A 28 15.82 -7.48 0.60
C GLY A 28 16.81 -8.36 1.37
N ILE A 29 18.10 -8.06 1.24
CA ILE A 29 19.18 -8.73 1.97
C ILE A 29 19.88 -7.70 2.84
N GLU A 30 19.98 -7.97 4.15
CA GLU A 30 20.77 -7.17 5.08
C GLU A 30 21.74 -8.09 5.80
N ASN A 31 23.02 -7.68 5.84
CA ASN A 31 24.12 -8.45 6.46
C ASN A 31 24.26 -9.91 5.94
N GLY A 32 23.75 -10.20 4.74
CA GLY A 32 23.78 -11.53 4.14
C GLY A 32 22.61 -12.45 4.56
N GLU A 33 21.65 -11.95 5.34
CA GLU A 33 20.43 -12.66 5.69
C GLU A 33 19.24 -12.16 4.88
N PHE A 34 18.35 -13.08 4.47
CA PHE A 34 17.08 -12.75 3.82
C PHE A 34 16.11 -12.20 4.86
N LEU A 35 15.66 -10.97 4.70
CA LEU A 35 14.86 -10.31 5.72
C LEU A 35 13.38 -10.24 5.40
N HIS A 36 13.02 -9.79 4.20
CA HIS A 36 11.63 -9.54 3.84
C HIS A 36 11.46 -9.33 2.33
N ILE A 37 10.23 -9.36 1.86
CA ILE A 37 9.88 -8.83 0.55
C ILE A 37 10.10 -7.32 0.59
N ASP A 38 10.97 -6.81 -0.28
CA ASP A 38 11.31 -5.39 -0.30
C ASP A 38 10.59 -4.64 -1.41
N PHE A 39 9.55 -3.90 -1.06
CA PHE A 39 8.75 -3.10 -1.99
C PHE A 39 9.57 -2.00 -2.68
N GLU A 40 10.66 -1.52 -2.04
CA GLU A 40 11.59 -0.57 -2.67
C GLU A 40 12.31 -1.16 -3.88
N ARG A 41 12.49 -2.47 -3.94
CA ARG A 41 13.08 -3.17 -5.09
C ARG A 41 12.08 -3.36 -6.22
N ILE A 42 10.79 -3.45 -5.89
CA ILE A 42 9.69 -3.69 -6.83
C ILE A 42 9.18 -2.36 -7.41
N PHE A 43 8.95 -1.40 -6.52
CA PHE A 43 8.39 -0.10 -6.85
C PHE A 43 9.03 0.97 -5.94
N PRO A 44 10.23 1.47 -6.33
CA PRO A 44 11.02 2.34 -5.45
C PRO A 44 10.36 3.68 -5.17
N THR A 45 10.39 4.11 -3.91
CA THR A 45 9.93 5.44 -3.49
C THR A 45 10.80 6.52 -4.16
N PRO A 46 10.22 7.52 -4.82
CA PRO A 46 10.99 8.59 -5.48
C PRO A 46 11.87 9.36 -4.49
N LYS A 47 13.15 9.51 -4.83
CA LYS A 47 14.14 10.23 -4.01
C LYS A 47 13.85 11.73 -3.84
N CYS A 48 12.95 12.29 -4.66
CA CYS A 48 12.51 13.69 -4.54
C CYS A 48 11.55 13.92 -3.38
N LEU A 49 10.91 12.84 -2.86
CA LEU A 49 10.03 12.93 -1.70
C LEU A 49 10.85 13.15 -0.42
N PRO A 50 10.42 14.06 0.47
CA PRO A 50 11.11 14.29 1.74
C PRO A 50 10.99 13.07 2.65
N ASP A 51 12.02 12.86 3.49
CA ASP A 51 12.01 11.80 4.51
C ASP A 51 11.02 12.08 5.65
N THR A 52 10.58 13.35 5.77
CA THR A 52 9.58 13.78 6.74
C THR A 52 8.20 13.81 6.11
N LEU A 53 7.17 13.47 6.90
CA LEU A 53 5.78 13.65 6.49
C LEU A 53 5.46 15.12 6.32
N CYS A 54 4.57 15.45 5.39
CA CYS A 54 3.91 16.74 5.37
C CYS A 54 3.03 16.86 6.62
N ASP A 55 3.21 17.94 7.34
CA ASP A 55 2.39 18.33 8.48
C ASP A 55 1.36 19.39 8.06
N SER A 56 0.56 19.85 9.02
CA SER A 56 -0.46 20.86 8.77
C SER A 56 0.11 22.19 8.24
N GLU A 57 1.36 22.54 8.58
CA GLU A 57 2.01 23.75 8.06
C GLU A 57 2.34 23.60 6.57
N HIS A 58 2.80 22.43 6.15
CA HIS A 58 3.06 22.12 4.75
C HIS A 58 1.76 22.14 3.92
N GLU A 59 0.69 21.54 4.45
CA GLU A 59 -0.62 21.55 3.78
C GLU A 59 -1.18 22.98 3.67
N ILE A 60 -1.10 23.78 4.74
CA ILE A 60 -1.49 25.19 4.74
C ILE A 60 -0.68 25.97 3.68
N ALA A 61 0.64 25.80 3.66
CA ALA A 61 1.50 26.50 2.69
C ALA A 61 1.16 26.09 1.24
N LEU A 62 0.95 24.82 0.98
CA LEU A 62 0.55 24.34 -0.33
C LEU A 62 -0.82 24.91 -0.74
N TYR A 63 -1.81 24.88 0.14
CA TYR A 63 -3.12 25.44 -0.13
C TYR A 63 -3.04 26.93 -0.48
N TYR A 64 -2.28 27.71 0.30
CA TYR A 64 -2.06 29.13 0.02
C TYR A 64 -1.42 29.36 -1.36
N TYR A 65 -0.41 28.56 -1.68
CA TYR A 65 0.25 28.64 -2.98
C TYR A 65 -0.72 28.38 -4.13
N LEU A 66 -1.47 27.30 -4.07
CA LEU A 66 -2.44 26.94 -5.12
C LEU A 66 -3.50 28.02 -5.32
N MET A 67 -4.09 28.53 -4.24
CA MET A 67 -5.13 29.57 -4.28
C MET A 67 -4.62 30.93 -4.79
N THR A 68 -3.34 31.25 -4.59
CA THR A 68 -2.77 32.56 -4.97
C THR A 68 -2.05 32.57 -6.31
N THR A 69 -1.90 31.39 -6.95
CA THR A 69 -1.15 31.25 -8.21
C THR A 69 -2.00 30.70 -9.37
N GLY A 70 -3.32 30.50 -9.16
CA GLY A 70 -4.23 30.02 -10.19
C GLY A 70 -4.09 28.52 -10.48
N ASN A 71 -3.66 27.71 -9.49
CA ASN A 71 -3.55 26.27 -9.57
C ASN A 71 -4.62 25.56 -8.74
N GLU A 72 -5.77 26.16 -8.55
CA GLU A 72 -6.89 25.66 -7.70
C GLU A 72 -7.43 24.30 -8.19
N ASP A 73 -7.31 24.00 -9.48
CA ASP A 73 -7.68 22.73 -10.10
C ASP A 73 -6.85 21.53 -9.59
N MET A 74 -5.74 21.79 -8.87
CA MET A 74 -4.92 20.78 -8.26
C MET A 74 -5.36 20.39 -6.84
N LEU A 75 -6.30 21.12 -6.23
CA LEU A 75 -6.75 20.87 -4.86
C LEU A 75 -7.28 19.44 -4.67
N ASP A 76 -8.21 19.02 -5.51
CA ASP A 76 -8.82 17.67 -5.42
C ASP A 76 -7.84 16.53 -5.74
N LYS A 77 -6.70 16.85 -6.35
CA LYS A 77 -5.65 15.88 -6.66
C LYS A 77 -4.63 15.73 -5.55
N LEU A 78 -4.39 16.80 -4.79
CA LEU A 78 -3.31 16.87 -3.80
C LEU A 78 -3.81 16.82 -2.35
N PHE A 79 -5.09 17.01 -2.12
CA PHE A 79 -5.69 16.98 -0.79
C PHE A 79 -6.81 15.93 -0.72
N THR A 80 -6.79 15.13 0.33
CA THR A 80 -7.88 14.19 0.62
C THR A 80 -9.17 14.93 1.04
N PHE A 81 -9.01 16.04 1.75
CA PHE A 81 -10.12 16.83 2.28
C PHE A 81 -9.92 18.33 2.02
N PRO A 82 -9.93 18.79 0.74
CA PRO A 82 -9.68 20.20 0.41
C PRO A 82 -10.68 21.15 1.06
N GLN A 83 -11.91 20.68 1.35
CA GLN A 83 -12.97 21.47 2.01
C GLN A 83 -12.67 21.86 3.47
N LEU A 84 -11.63 21.27 4.09
CA LEU A 84 -11.19 21.67 5.44
C LEU A 84 -10.36 22.95 5.43
N PHE A 85 -9.93 23.42 4.25
CA PHE A 85 -9.12 24.61 4.08
C PHE A 85 -9.95 25.80 3.62
N SER A 86 -9.58 26.99 4.08
CA SER A 86 -10.20 28.26 3.68
C SER A 86 -9.16 29.37 3.70
N MET A 87 -9.29 30.34 2.80
CA MET A 87 -8.44 31.55 2.80
C MET A 87 -8.55 32.38 4.09
N ASP A 88 -9.57 32.10 4.90
CA ASP A 88 -9.76 32.78 6.19
C ASP A 88 -8.63 32.54 7.21
N ILE A 89 -7.94 31.39 7.11
CA ILE A 89 -6.81 31.05 7.98
C ILE A 89 -5.60 31.98 7.81
N TYR A 90 -5.57 32.78 6.72
CA TYR A 90 -4.45 33.70 6.43
C TYR A 90 -4.74 35.17 6.79
N LYS A 91 -5.97 35.50 7.24
CA LYS A 91 -6.39 36.90 7.51
C LYS A 91 -5.53 37.64 8.53
N ASP A 92 -5.02 36.89 9.52
CA ASP A 92 -4.21 37.46 10.61
C ASP A 92 -2.70 37.23 10.39
N LYS A 93 -2.30 36.79 9.23
CA LYS A 93 -0.90 36.54 8.89
C LYS A 93 -0.20 37.79 8.38
N THR A 94 1.04 37.95 8.80
CA THR A 94 1.91 39.01 8.31
C THR A 94 2.34 38.78 6.85
N GLU A 95 2.74 39.85 6.17
CA GLU A 95 3.28 39.77 4.80
C GLU A 95 4.47 38.80 4.70
N LYS A 96 5.29 38.73 5.75
CA LYS A 96 6.43 37.83 5.83
C LYS A 96 5.97 36.36 5.88
N GLU A 97 5.03 36.03 6.78
CA GLU A 97 4.47 34.68 6.89
C GLU A 97 3.82 34.23 5.58
N LEU A 98 3.06 35.12 4.92
CA LEU A 98 2.44 34.81 3.62
C LEU A 98 3.49 34.59 2.53
N SER A 99 4.59 35.33 2.54
CA SER A 99 5.72 35.10 1.65
C SER A 99 6.41 33.75 1.90
N ASP A 100 6.60 33.41 3.17
CA ASP A 100 7.22 32.14 3.59
C ASP A 100 6.31 30.95 3.18
N TYR A 101 4.99 31.05 3.38
CA TYR A 101 4.03 30.05 2.89
C TYR A 101 4.05 29.90 1.37
N LYS A 102 4.19 30.99 0.62
CA LYS A 102 4.26 30.91 -0.83
C LYS A 102 5.49 30.16 -1.32
N VAL A 103 6.65 30.39 -0.69
CA VAL A 103 7.91 29.71 -0.99
C VAL A 103 7.85 28.21 -0.62
N LEU A 104 7.32 27.91 0.55
CA LEU A 104 7.17 26.52 1.01
C LEU A 104 6.15 25.77 0.14
N GLY A 105 5.00 26.39 -0.15
CA GLY A 105 3.96 25.81 -0.99
C GLY A 105 4.43 25.54 -2.42
N GLU A 106 5.20 26.45 -3.01
CA GLU A 106 5.83 26.24 -4.33
C GLU A 106 6.76 25.03 -4.32
N LYS A 107 7.58 24.88 -3.29
CA LYS A 107 8.48 23.74 -3.14
C LYS A 107 7.70 22.42 -3.09
N ILE A 108 6.64 22.35 -2.27
CA ILE A 108 5.80 21.15 -2.13
C ILE A 108 5.07 20.85 -3.43
N PHE A 109 4.53 21.87 -4.09
CA PHE A 109 3.85 21.73 -5.37
C PHE A 109 4.76 21.17 -6.47
N ASN A 110 6.00 21.64 -6.54
CA ASN A 110 6.98 21.11 -7.49
C ASN A 110 7.33 19.64 -7.21
N ILE A 111 7.40 19.24 -5.94
CA ILE A 111 7.56 17.82 -5.56
C ILE A 111 6.34 17.02 -6.02
N ALA A 112 5.14 17.50 -5.76
CA ALA A 112 3.89 16.84 -6.17
C ALA A 112 3.79 16.66 -7.69
N LEU A 113 4.18 17.67 -8.47
CA LEU A 113 4.23 17.58 -9.94
C LEU A 113 5.25 16.52 -10.43
N GLN A 114 6.35 16.37 -9.72
CA GLN A 114 7.44 15.47 -10.10
C GLN A 114 7.17 14.02 -9.68
N CYS A 115 6.59 13.81 -8.51
CA CYS A 115 6.46 12.50 -7.88
C CYS A 115 5.01 11.99 -7.82
N GLY A 116 4.02 12.83 -8.14
CA GLY A 116 2.59 12.50 -8.05
C GLY A 116 2.04 12.48 -6.61
N SER A 117 2.85 12.92 -5.62
CA SER A 117 2.46 12.97 -4.21
C SER A 117 3.25 14.04 -3.46
N ILE A 118 2.73 14.52 -2.33
CA ILE A 118 3.38 15.54 -1.51
C ILE A 118 4.36 14.96 -0.49
N ASP A 119 4.19 13.69 -0.10
CA ASP A 119 5.11 12.99 0.82
C ASP A 119 5.22 11.48 0.49
N TRP A 120 6.17 10.82 1.15
CA TRP A 120 6.46 9.40 0.94
C TRP A 120 5.31 8.48 1.41
N ARG A 121 4.57 8.85 2.47
CA ARG A 121 3.49 8.04 3.02
C ARG A 121 2.34 7.93 2.03
N ASP A 122 1.88 9.06 1.50
CA ASP A 122 0.78 9.12 0.55
C ASP A 122 1.21 8.48 -0.79
N TRP A 123 2.48 8.70 -1.18
CA TRP A 123 3.03 8.01 -2.34
C TRP A 123 3.02 6.49 -2.17
N ARG A 124 3.46 5.97 -1.02
CA ARG A 124 3.47 4.52 -0.75
C ARG A 124 2.05 3.95 -0.67
N ILE A 125 1.12 4.61 -0.02
CA ILE A 125 -0.28 4.18 0.01
C ILE A 125 -0.84 4.05 -1.42
N ASN A 126 -0.57 5.02 -2.30
CA ASN A 126 -1.04 5.00 -3.67
C ASN A 126 -0.34 3.96 -4.56
N ASN A 127 0.94 3.68 -4.33
CA ASN A 127 1.77 2.84 -5.20
C ASN A 127 2.10 1.46 -4.60
N TRP A 128 2.03 1.29 -3.28
CA TRP A 128 2.18 -0.01 -2.62
C TRP A 128 0.87 -0.57 -2.07
N GLY A 129 -0.15 0.29 -1.87
CA GLY A 129 -1.38 -0.03 -1.15
C GLY A 129 -1.23 0.06 0.37
N THR A 130 -0.03 0.25 0.87
CA THR A 130 0.32 0.28 2.30
C THR A 130 1.42 1.29 2.56
N LYS A 131 1.45 1.86 3.78
CA LYS A 131 2.45 2.88 4.14
C LYS A 131 3.84 2.34 4.47
N TRP A 132 3.94 1.07 4.87
CA TRP A 132 5.19 0.42 5.25
C TRP A 132 5.54 -0.70 4.29
N ASN A 133 6.83 -1.08 4.27
CA ASN A 133 7.29 -2.28 3.58
C ASN A 133 6.64 -3.54 4.16
N ALA A 134 6.75 -4.67 3.47
CA ALA A 134 6.39 -5.96 4.02
C ALA A 134 7.24 -6.27 5.27
N TYR A 135 6.67 -6.98 6.23
CA TYR A 135 7.38 -7.41 7.45
C TYR A 135 6.96 -8.82 7.85
N GLU A 136 7.76 -9.46 8.70
CA GLU A 136 7.56 -10.85 9.14
C GLU A 136 7.32 -11.79 7.95
N THR A 137 8.23 -11.76 6.98
CA THR A 137 8.13 -12.58 5.76
C THR A 137 8.58 -14.00 6.03
N ASP A 138 7.76 -14.96 5.61
CA ASP A 138 8.05 -16.40 5.58
C ASP A 138 8.04 -16.88 4.12
N ILE A 139 8.98 -17.76 3.73
CA ILE A 139 9.19 -18.20 2.36
C ILE A 139 9.31 -19.72 2.34
N ASP A 140 8.31 -20.38 1.73
CA ASP A 140 8.29 -21.81 1.51
C ASP A 140 8.51 -22.10 0.02
N CYS A 141 9.61 -22.78 -0.32
CA CYS A 141 9.93 -23.17 -1.70
C CYS A 141 9.52 -24.62 -1.96
N PHE A 142 8.87 -24.85 -3.10
CA PHE A 142 8.46 -26.15 -3.61
C PHE A 142 8.99 -26.33 -5.06
N ASP A 143 8.89 -27.52 -5.60
CA ASP A 143 9.24 -27.79 -7.00
C ASP A 143 8.35 -26.95 -7.94
N GLY A 144 8.96 -25.97 -8.63
CA GLY A 144 8.27 -25.07 -9.56
C GLY A 144 7.33 -24.03 -8.91
N SER A 145 7.36 -23.86 -7.58
CA SER A 145 6.46 -22.94 -6.88
C SER A 145 7.12 -22.32 -5.64
N VAL A 146 6.70 -21.11 -5.27
CA VAL A 146 7.06 -20.50 -4.00
C VAL A 146 5.82 -19.89 -3.33
N VAL A 147 5.73 -20.04 -2.02
CA VAL A 147 4.71 -19.42 -1.17
C VAL A 147 5.38 -18.40 -0.28
N LEU A 148 4.92 -17.16 -0.36
CA LEU A 148 5.37 -16.04 0.45
C LEU A 148 4.24 -15.62 1.37
N SER A 149 4.47 -15.68 2.68
CA SER A 149 3.54 -15.16 3.70
C SER A 149 4.19 -13.95 4.36
N PHE A 150 3.48 -12.84 4.46
CA PHE A 150 3.99 -11.59 5.02
C PHE A 150 2.87 -10.70 5.54
N TYR A 151 3.22 -9.68 6.28
CA TYR A 151 2.24 -8.70 6.77
C TYR A 151 2.45 -7.33 6.18
N THR A 152 1.34 -6.60 6.05
CA THR A 152 1.29 -5.18 5.66
C THR A 152 0.42 -4.39 6.62
N ALA A 153 0.45 -3.05 6.51
CA ALA A 153 -0.28 -2.15 7.41
C ALA A 153 -1.57 -1.64 6.74
N ASN A 154 -2.72 -1.88 7.34
CA ASN A 154 -4.07 -1.41 7.01
C ASN A 154 -4.69 -2.01 5.72
N HIS A 155 -3.92 -2.32 4.70
CA HIS A 155 -4.42 -2.84 3.42
C HIS A 155 -3.46 -3.87 2.82
N GLY A 156 -3.99 -4.74 1.94
CA GLY A 156 -3.20 -5.62 1.10
C GLY A 156 -2.31 -4.86 0.10
N ALA A 157 -1.21 -5.47 -0.31
CA ALA A 157 -0.22 -4.86 -1.21
C ALA A 157 -0.65 -4.90 -2.70
N ILE A 158 -1.89 -4.56 -3.02
CA ILE A 158 -2.51 -4.71 -4.35
C ILE A 158 -1.70 -4.08 -5.49
N PRO A 159 -1.24 -2.81 -5.41
CA PRO A 159 -0.43 -2.21 -6.47
C PRO A 159 0.92 -2.89 -6.65
N VAL A 160 1.53 -3.38 -5.57
CA VAL A 160 2.78 -4.15 -5.63
C VAL A 160 2.56 -5.47 -6.36
N ILE A 161 1.48 -6.20 -6.04
CA ILE A 161 1.14 -7.45 -6.72
C ILE A 161 0.90 -7.21 -8.22
N LYS A 162 0.15 -6.17 -8.57
CA LYS A 162 -0.04 -5.78 -9.98
C LYS A 162 1.31 -5.53 -10.67
N LYS A 163 2.21 -4.83 -10.00
CA LYS A 163 3.55 -4.55 -10.54
C LYS A 163 4.40 -5.81 -10.72
N LEU A 164 4.32 -6.77 -9.79
CA LEU A 164 5.00 -8.06 -9.91
C LEU A 164 4.51 -8.86 -11.12
N VAL A 165 3.19 -8.93 -11.33
CA VAL A 165 2.60 -9.60 -12.50
C VAL A 165 3.08 -8.96 -13.81
N GLU A 166 3.17 -7.64 -13.88
CA GLU A 166 3.73 -6.91 -15.03
C GLU A 166 5.22 -7.21 -15.25
N MET A 167 6.01 -7.30 -14.17
CA MET A 167 7.47 -7.53 -14.24
C MET A 167 7.83 -8.95 -14.62
N PHE A 168 6.98 -9.92 -14.27
CA PHE A 168 7.21 -11.36 -14.48
C PHE A 168 6.06 -12.02 -15.26
N PRO A 169 5.85 -11.66 -16.52
CA PRO A 169 4.69 -12.13 -17.30
C PRO A 169 4.70 -13.64 -17.55
N ASN A 170 5.84 -14.32 -17.38
CA ASN A 170 5.98 -15.78 -17.55
C ASN A 170 5.61 -16.56 -16.28
N LEU A 171 5.31 -15.87 -15.18
CA LEU A 171 4.92 -16.48 -13.91
C LEU A 171 3.41 -16.39 -13.71
N GLU A 172 2.89 -17.31 -12.91
CA GLU A 172 1.49 -17.32 -12.50
C GLU A 172 1.41 -16.96 -11.00
N PHE A 173 0.52 -16.02 -10.66
CA PHE A 173 0.39 -15.44 -9.34
C PHE A 173 -0.99 -15.69 -8.76
N PHE A 174 -1.03 -16.16 -7.51
CA PHE A 174 -2.24 -16.25 -6.69
C PHE A 174 -1.98 -15.48 -5.41
N TYR A 175 -2.69 -14.41 -5.20
CA TYR A 175 -2.54 -13.55 -4.05
C TYR A 175 -3.83 -13.48 -3.25
N LYS A 176 -3.70 -13.54 -1.92
CA LYS A 176 -4.80 -13.40 -0.97
C LYS A 176 -4.35 -12.53 0.19
N TYR A 177 -5.29 -11.77 0.75
CA TYR A 177 -5.05 -10.99 1.96
C TYR A 177 -6.30 -10.91 2.82
N ALA A 178 -6.10 -10.73 4.13
CA ALA A 178 -7.16 -10.54 5.12
C ALA A 178 -6.68 -9.67 6.28
N ASP A 179 -7.56 -8.80 6.77
CA ASP A 179 -7.35 -7.97 7.96
C ASP A 179 -7.27 -8.83 9.23
N GLU A 180 -6.70 -8.30 10.32
CA GLU A 180 -6.76 -8.91 11.65
C GLU A 180 -8.18 -8.91 12.24
N VAL A 181 -9.07 -8.07 11.71
CA VAL A 181 -10.50 -8.11 12.02
C VAL A 181 -11.15 -9.24 11.22
N ILE A 182 -11.83 -10.14 11.93
CA ILE A 182 -12.41 -11.36 11.36
C ILE A 182 -13.30 -11.01 10.14
N ALA A 183 -13.06 -11.69 9.03
CA ALA A 183 -13.83 -11.59 7.79
C ALA A 183 -14.04 -10.15 7.26
N CYS A 184 -13.13 -9.23 7.57
CA CYS A 184 -13.17 -7.85 7.09
C CYS A 184 -11.96 -7.54 6.20
N ASN A 185 -12.15 -6.60 5.26
CA ASN A 185 -11.10 -6.10 4.38
C ASN A 185 -10.26 -7.24 3.78
N CYS A 186 -10.95 -8.19 3.14
CA CYS A 186 -10.36 -9.36 2.50
C CYS A 186 -10.42 -9.23 0.98
N GLY A 187 -9.49 -9.88 0.30
CA GLY A 187 -9.50 -9.93 -1.15
C GLY A 187 -8.46 -10.89 -1.72
N GLU A 188 -8.56 -11.12 -3.03
CA GLU A 188 -7.67 -11.99 -3.76
C GLU A 188 -7.33 -11.43 -5.14
N ALA A 189 -6.25 -11.90 -5.73
CA ALA A 189 -5.88 -11.61 -7.10
C ALA A 189 -5.33 -12.85 -7.80
N TYR A 190 -5.56 -12.91 -9.11
CA TYR A 190 -4.93 -13.85 -10.02
C TYR A 190 -4.17 -13.07 -11.08
N GLY A 191 -2.92 -13.48 -11.35
CA GLY A 191 -2.05 -12.85 -12.33
C GLY A 191 -1.44 -13.88 -13.29
N VAL A 192 -1.55 -13.64 -14.60
CA VAL A 192 -0.97 -14.46 -15.65
C VAL A 192 -0.74 -13.62 -16.90
N ASP A 193 0.28 -13.95 -17.70
CA ASP A 193 0.61 -13.25 -18.95
C ASP A 193 0.73 -11.71 -18.81
N GLY A 194 1.25 -11.25 -17.66
CA GLY A 194 1.41 -9.83 -17.35
C GLY A 194 0.11 -9.09 -17.00
N ASN A 195 -1.01 -9.79 -16.87
CA ASN A 195 -2.32 -9.23 -16.53
C ASN A 195 -2.78 -9.72 -15.15
N ALA A 196 -3.30 -8.82 -14.33
CA ALA A 196 -3.83 -9.15 -13.01
C ALA A 196 -5.33 -8.82 -12.93
N SER A 197 -6.10 -9.75 -12.38
CA SER A 197 -7.50 -9.55 -11.98
C SER A 197 -7.59 -9.54 -10.46
N PHE A 198 -8.47 -8.70 -9.92
CA PHE A 198 -8.67 -8.54 -8.47
C PHE A 198 -10.13 -8.75 -8.13
N ASN A 199 -10.37 -9.44 -7.02
CA ASN A 199 -11.68 -9.67 -6.44
C ASN A 199 -11.65 -9.24 -4.97
N PHE A 200 -12.61 -8.38 -4.59
CA PHE A 200 -12.77 -7.88 -3.22
C PHE A 200 -14.05 -8.47 -2.65
N THR A 201 -13.97 -9.06 -1.47
CA THR A 201 -15.13 -9.64 -0.82
C THR A 201 -15.93 -8.58 -0.04
N GLU A 202 -17.21 -8.82 0.13
CA GLU A 202 -18.01 -8.07 1.11
C GLU A 202 -17.60 -8.51 2.53
N ASP A 203 -17.51 -7.55 3.45
CA ASP A 203 -17.22 -7.85 4.84
C ASP A 203 -18.29 -8.79 5.42
N ASP A 204 -17.90 -9.66 6.36
CA ASP A 204 -18.75 -10.68 7.00
C ASP A 204 -19.34 -11.74 6.06
N SER A 205 -18.93 -11.77 4.79
CA SER A 205 -19.33 -12.83 3.84
C SER A 205 -18.63 -14.16 4.14
N ASP A 206 -19.16 -15.25 3.61
CA ASP A 206 -18.53 -16.57 3.73
C ASP A 206 -17.22 -16.63 2.94
N GLU A 207 -17.15 -15.89 1.84
CA GLU A 207 -15.95 -15.71 1.01
C GLU A 207 -14.86 -14.93 1.78
N ALA A 208 -15.22 -13.84 2.48
CA ALA A 208 -14.28 -13.10 3.31
C ALA A 208 -13.74 -13.97 4.45
N MET A 209 -14.61 -14.76 5.09
CA MET A 209 -14.21 -15.70 6.15
C MET A 209 -13.27 -16.79 5.64
N ALA A 210 -13.50 -17.30 4.42
CA ALA A 210 -12.61 -18.29 3.81
C ALA A 210 -11.20 -17.71 3.58
N LEU A 211 -11.09 -16.47 3.10
CA LEU A 211 -9.83 -15.76 2.93
C LEU A 211 -9.14 -15.49 4.27
N TYR A 212 -9.91 -15.07 5.29
CA TYR A 212 -9.40 -14.85 6.64
C TYR A 212 -8.74 -16.11 7.19
N ILE A 213 -9.47 -17.24 7.20
CA ILE A 213 -8.95 -18.54 7.69
C ILE A 213 -7.67 -18.94 6.96
N GLU A 214 -7.63 -18.80 5.64
CA GLU A 214 -6.46 -19.18 4.85
C GLU A 214 -5.25 -18.26 5.12
N CYS A 215 -5.45 -16.95 5.18
CA CYS A 215 -4.36 -15.98 5.38
C CYS A 215 -3.80 -16.02 6.82
N TRP A 216 -4.67 -16.19 7.81
CA TRP A 216 -4.28 -16.26 9.22
C TRP A 216 -3.92 -17.67 9.67
N ARG A 217 -4.09 -18.70 8.81
CA ARG A 217 -3.83 -20.11 9.09
C ARG A 217 -4.68 -20.61 10.26
N GLU A 218 -5.95 -20.19 10.31
CA GLU A 218 -6.91 -20.56 11.35
C GLU A 218 -7.75 -21.79 10.93
N GLU A 219 -8.56 -22.32 11.85
CA GLU A 219 -9.45 -23.46 11.63
C GLU A 219 -10.92 -23.03 11.72
N TRP A 220 -11.77 -23.55 10.83
CA TRP A 220 -13.18 -23.18 10.75
C TRP A 220 -13.97 -23.42 12.05
N ASP A 221 -13.64 -24.47 12.80
CA ASP A 221 -14.32 -24.86 14.04
C ASP A 221 -14.10 -23.88 15.21
N LYS A 222 -13.17 -22.94 15.05
CA LYS A 222 -12.93 -21.86 16.02
C LYS A 222 -13.91 -20.68 15.86
N PHE A 223 -14.75 -20.69 14.81
CA PHE A 223 -15.60 -19.56 14.50
C PHE A 223 -17.06 -19.95 14.33
N THR A 224 -17.95 -19.02 14.64
CA THR A 224 -19.39 -19.14 14.43
C THR A 224 -19.94 -17.90 13.76
N LYS A 225 -20.92 -18.08 12.85
CA LYS A 225 -21.63 -16.97 12.23
C LYS A 225 -22.78 -16.52 13.13
N THR A 226 -22.79 -15.23 13.45
CA THR A 226 -23.81 -14.56 14.25
C THR A 226 -24.62 -13.59 13.39
N GLU A 227 -25.64 -12.96 13.94
CA GLU A 227 -26.38 -11.88 13.27
C GLU A 227 -25.58 -10.59 13.07
N ASN A 228 -24.43 -10.46 13.77
CA ASN A 228 -23.52 -9.31 13.68
C ASN A 228 -22.22 -9.62 12.93
N GLY A 229 -22.12 -10.74 12.20
CA GLY A 229 -20.93 -11.19 11.50
C GLY A 229 -20.33 -12.47 12.09
N TRP A 230 -19.05 -12.69 11.88
CA TRP A 230 -18.33 -13.85 12.39
C TRP A 230 -17.68 -13.55 13.75
N ASP A 231 -17.68 -14.53 14.67
CA ASP A 231 -17.11 -14.42 16.00
C ASP A 231 -16.43 -15.73 16.43
N TRP A 232 -15.56 -15.66 17.42
CA TRP A 232 -14.94 -16.84 18.01
C TRP A 232 -15.97 -17.72 18.71
N VAL A 233 -15.77 -19.01 18.64
CA VAL A 233 -16.55 -19.97 19.46
C VAL A 233 -16.01 -19.90 20.89
N ASP A 234 -16.90 -19.67 21.86
CA ASP A 234 -16.57 -19.66 23.30
C ASP A 234 -16.16 -21.05 23.84
#